data_0cccf5aeb0c3001bb0fe987d28be49e0
#
_entry.id   0cccf5aeb0c3001bb0fe987d28be49e0
#
_cell.length_a   1.000
_cell.length_b   1.000
_cell.length_c   1.000
_cell.angle_alpha   90.00
_cell.angle_beta   90.00
_cell.angle_gamma   90.00
#
_symmetry.space_group_name_H-M   'P 1'
#
loop_
_entity.id
_entity.type
_entity.pdbx_description
1 polymer ?
#
loop_
_entity_poly.entity_id
_entity_poly.type
_entity_poly.pdbx_seq_one_letter_code
_entity_poly.pdbx_strand_id
1 'polypeptide(L)'
;MFVGPTLNGSFRLADSSGVKVLPPVKRGDIDRLVSTRGPGVAVIVDGQFHQCLSVGHAEIRSAIAHGWQVWGLSSMGAIRACEMKHMGMRGHGEVYEWFCRDAEFRDDEVALAHGENAPYVPLSEPLIHIRLWLDELVKTRLLKATQQRRLLNELMSMWYGDRTLSRARSMVLSIVSKREKELDRSLADFDRFRVKSHDLSRFLSEQPWK
;
A
#
# COMPACT_ATOMS: atom_id res chain seq x y z
N MET A 1 14.13 -6.96 0.15
CA MET A 1 12.86 -6.22 0.05
C MET A 1 11.81 -6.92 0.87
N PHE A 2 11.17 -6.23 1.79
CA PHE A 2 10.08 -6.72 2.64
C PHE A 2 8.74 -6.44 1.95
N VAL A 3 8.06 -7.50 1.52
CA VAL A 3 6.82 -7.37 0.75
C VAL A 3 5.90 -8.57 0.98
N GLY A 4 4.61 -8.33 0.90
CA GLY A 4 3.57 -9.34 1.06
C GLY A 4 2.42 -9.09 0.08
N PRO A 5 1.24 -8.65 0.57
CA PRO A 5 0.03 -8.55 -0.25
C PRO A 5 0.14 -7.58 -1.44
N THR A 6 1.06 -6.61 -1.39
CA THR A 6 1.29 -5.67 -2.52
C THR A 6 1.84 -6.39 -3.76
N LEU A 7 2.48 -7.57 -3.61
CA LEU A 7 2.91 -8.41 -4.73
C LEU A 7 1.76 -9.14 -5.45
N ASN A 8 0.61 -9.30 -4.80
CA ASN A 8 -0.56 -9.93 -5.41
C ASN A 8 -1.21 -8.98 -6.43
N GLY A 9 -0.66 -8.96 -7.60
CA GLY A 9 -1.10 -8.19 -8.76
C GLY A 9 -0.38 -8.70 -10.00
N SER A 10 -0.47 -7.99 -11.08
CA SER A 10 0.06 -8.35 -12.41
C SER A 10 1.59 -8.47 -12.49
N PHE A 11 2.32 -8.24 -11.38
CA PHE A 11 3.77 -8.19 -11.37
C PHE A 11 4.40 -9.52 -10.93
N ARG A 12 5.22 -10.10 -11.81
CA ARG A 12 6.10 -11.21 -11.47
C ARG A 12 7.49 -10.67 -11.14
N LEU A 13 7.97 -10.90 -9.92
CA LEU A 13 9.35 -10.58 -9.50
C LEU A 13 10.44 -11.34 -10.28
N ALA A 14 10.05 -12.23 -11.18
CA ALA A 14 10.97 -13.12 -11.91
C ALA A 14 12.09 -12.38 -12.67
N ASP A 15 11.89 -11.11 -12.99
CA ASP A 15 12.84 -10.32 -13.81
C ASP A 15 13.77 -9.42 -12.99
N SER A 16 13.63 -9.38 -11.66
CA SER A 16 14.46 -8.53 -10.79
C SER A 16 15.66 -9.32 -10.25
N SER A 17 16.65 -9.59 -11.11
CA SER A 17 17.89 -10.23 -10.68
C SER A 17 18.57 -9.43 -9.57
N GLY A 18 18.83 -10.07 -8.44
CA GLY A 18 19.51 -9.48 -7.29
C GLY A 18 18.59 -8.97 -6.16
N VAL A 19 17.26 -9.02 -6.29
CA VAL A 19 16.32 -8.66 -5.22
C VAL A 19 15.94 -9.89 -4.40
N LYS A 20 16.36 -9.93 -3.12
CA LYS A 20 15.87 -10.93 -2.18
C LYS A 20 14.54 -10.48 -1.57
N VAL A 21 13.50 -11.30 -1.74
CA VAL A 21 12.18 -11.08 -1.14
C VAL A 21 12.15 -11.65 0.27
N LEU A 22 11.58 -10.87 1.19
CA LEU A 22 11.36 -11.20 2.60
C LEU A 22 9.88 -10.98 2.94
N PRO A 23 9.34 -11.64 3.98
CA PRO A 23 7.97 -11.41 4.45
C PRO A 23 7.70 -9.94 4.78
N PRO A 24 6.41 -9.52 4.94
CA PRO A 24 6.06 -8.20 5.45
C PRO A 24 6.84 -7.88 6.73
N VAL A 25 7.42 -6.67 6.79
CA VAL A 25 8.33 -6.29 7.88
C VAL A 25 7.59 -6.17 9.23
N LYS A 26 8.24 -6.61 10.29
CA LYS A 26 7.82 -6.42 11.68
C LYS A 26 8.98 -5.92 12.53
N ARG A 27 8.69 -5.56 13.78
CA ARG A 27 9.69 -5.11 14.75
C ARG A 27 10.86 -6.08 14.87
N GLY A 28 12.10 -5.55 14.77
CA GLY A 28 13.35 -6.30 14.89
C GLY A 28 13.84 -6.95 13.60
N ASP A 29 13.08 -6.90 12.51
CA ASP A 29 13.53 -7.49 11.24
C ASP A 29 14.65 -6.68 10.58
N ILE A 30 14.62 -5.36 10.71
CA ILE A 30 15.70 -4.48 10.22
C ILE A 30 16.95 -4.65 11.07
N ASP A 31 16.83 -4.71 12.40
CA ASP A 31 17.96 -4.97 13.29
C ASP A 31 18.64 -6.31 12.96
N ARG A 32 17.83 -7.36 12.72
CA ARG A 32 18.35 -8.67 12.29
C ARG A 32 19.05 -8.60 10.94
N LEU A 33 18.51 -7.82 10.00
CA LEU A 33 19.15 -7.64 8.69
C LEU A 33 20.52 -6.97 8.85
N VAL A 34 20.60 -5.90 9.63
CA VAL A 34 21.85 -5.14 9.89
C VAL A 34 22.88 -5.97 10.62
N SER A 35 22.47 -6.77 11.63
CA SER A 35 23.39 -7.60 12.42
C SER A 35 23.96 -8.78 11.65
N THR A 36 23.27 -9.24 10.60
CA THR A 36 23.67 -10.44 9.84
C THR A 36 24.30 -10.14 8.49
N ARG A 37 24.30 -8.87 8.04
CA ARG A 37 24.81 -8.46 6.72
C ARG A 37 25.53 -7.13 6.78
N GLY A 38 26.49 -6.94 5.89
CA GLY A 38 27.09 -5.63 5.63
C GLY A 38 26.11 -4.66 4.97
N PRO A 39 26.47 -3.35 4.92
CA PRO A 39 25.64 -2.31 4.32
C PRO A 39 25.17 -2.67 2.91
N GLY A 40 23.94 -2.25 2.60
CA GLY A 40 23.30 -2.50 1.32
C GLY A 40 22.02 -1.72 1.16
N VAL A 41 21.07 -2.24 0.39
CA VAL A 41 19.78 -1.63 0.15
C VAL A 41 18.68 -2.43 0.86
N ALA A 42 17.95 -1.79 1.77
CA ALA A 42 16.76 -2.32 2.40
C ALA A 42 15.52 -1.61 1.85
N VAL A 43 14.56 -2.36 1.33
CA VAL A 43 13.31 -1.83 0.78
C VAL A 43 12.15 -2.34 1.62
N ILE A 44 11.37 -1.43 2.18
CA ILE A 44 10.17 -1.70 2.96
C ILE A 44 8.97 -1.36 2.07
N VAL A 45 8.16 -2.36 1.74
CA VAL A 45 6.90 -2.22 1.01
C VAL A 45 5.75 -2.47 1.98
N ASP A 46 5.57 -3.72 2.40
CA ASP A 46 4.52 -4.13 3.33
C ASP A 46 5.08 -4.38 4.73
N GLY A 47 4.29 -4.06 5.73
CA GLY A 47 4.54 -4.38 7.13
C GLY A 47 3.30 -4.97 7.77
N GLN A 48 3.47 -5.62 8.91
CA GLN A 48 2.36 -6.17 9.68
C GLN A 48 1.69 -5.07 10.50
N PHE A 49 0.35 -5.01 10.40
CA PHE A 49 -0.49 -4.11 11.18
C PHE A 49 -1.23 -4.92 12.27
N HIS A 50 -1.37 -4.37 13.45
CA HIS A 50 -2.22 -4.85 14.58
C HIS A 50 -1.92 -6.23 15.17
N GLN A 51 -1.33 -7.18 14.44
CA GLN A 51 -1.05 -8.53 14.94
C GLN A 51 0.28 -8.62 15.70
N CYS A 52 1.20 -7.72 15.41
CA CYS A 52 2.49 -7.60 16.10
C CYS A 52 2.99 -6.16 16.07
N LEU A 53 4.08 -5.89 16.80
CA LEU A 53 4.71 -4.57 16.77
C LEU A 53 5.25 -4.27 15.37
N SER A 54 4.85 -3.13 14.82
CA SER A 54 5.34 -2.63 13.54
C SER A 54 6.82 -2.29 13.60
N VAL A 55 7.48 -2.31 12.43
CA VAL A 55 8.86 -1.81 12.28
C VAL A 55 9.01 -0.42 12.88
N GLY A 56 10.03 -0.25 13.73
CA GLY A 56 10.24 0.97 14.51
C GLY A 56 11.20 1.94 13.85
N HIS A 57 11.03 3.24 14.17
CA HIS A 57 11.93 4.29 13.72
C HIS A 57 13.39 4.06 14.19
N ALA A 58 13.57 3.50 15.41
CA ALA A 58 14.88 3.26 15.98
C ALA A 58 15.72 2.29 15.16
N GLU A 59 15.13 1.15 14.71
CA GLU A 59 15.83 0.16 13.90
C GLU A 59 16.12 0.69 12.48
N ILE A 60 15.20 1.45 11.87
CA ILE A 60 15.43 2.11 10.57
C ILE A 60 16.56 3.14 10.67
N ARG A 61 16.54 3.98 11.71
CA ARG A 61 17.60 4.97 11.97
C ARG A 61 18.95 4.29 12.18
N SER A 62 18.96 3.19 12.96
CA SER A 62 20.17 2.39 13.18
C SER A 62 20.73 1.86 11.85
N ALA A 63 19.89 1.31 10.99
CA ALA A 63 20.29 0.82 9.67
C ALA A 63 20.94 1.94 8.82
N ILE A 64 20.32 3.12 8.77
CA ILE A 64 20.85 4.27 8.04
C ILE A 64 22.20 4.69 8.60
N ALA A 65 22.35 4.76 9.94
CA ALA A 65 23.61 5.10 10.61
C ALA A 65 24.72 4.08 10.32
N HIS A 66 24.38 2.82 10.06
CA HIS A 66 25.32 1.77 9.64
C HIS A 66 25.53 1.70 8.12
N GLY A 67 25.15 2.75 7.36
CA GLY A 67 25.44 2.88 5.93
C GLY A 67 24.43 2.17 5.01
N TRP A 68 23.29 1.71 5.51
CA TRP A 68 22.25 1.16 4.66
C TRP A 68 21.47 2.25 3.93
N GLN A 69 21.16 2.03 2.65
CA GLN A 69 20.12 2.79 1.97
C GLN A 69 18.77 2.18 2.32
N VAL A 70 17.90 2.91 3.01
CA VAL A 70 16.56 2.42 3.36
C VAL A 70 15.51 3.16 2.53
N TRP A 71 14.73 2.38 1.79
CA TRP A 71 13.64 2.86 0.94
C TRP A 71 12.29 2.39 1.47
N GLY A 72 11.27 3.22 1.30
CA GLY A 72 9.90 2.88 1.66
C GLY A 72 8.90 3.33 0.60
N LEU A 73 7.91 2.47 0.32
CA LEU A 73 6.87 2.72 -0.68
C LEU A 73 5.58 1.94 -0.42
N SER A 74 4.54 2.28 -1.15
CA SER A 74 3.28 1.53 -1.31
C SER A 74 2.41 1.34 -0.07
N SER A 75 2.96 0.90 1.07
CA SER A 75 2.19 0.56 2.28
C SER A 75 2.89 1.08 3.54
N MET A 76 3.15 0.21 4.53
CA MET A 76 3.93 0.56 5.73
C MET A 76 5.22 1.30 5.39
N GLY A 77 5.86 0.91 4.29
CA GLY A 77 7.07 1.57 3.82
C GLY A 77 6.87 3.04 3.46
N ALA A 78 5.76 3.38 2.82
CA ALA A 78 5.43 4.76 2.47
C ALA A 78 5.22 5.63 3.72
N ILE A 79 4.51 5.11 4.72
CA ILE A 79 4.31 5.77 6.02
C ILE A 79 5.68 6.05 6.67
N ARG A 80 6.50 5.02 6.84
CA ARG A 80 7.82 5.14 7.49
C ARG A 80 8.75 6.07 6.73
N ALA A 81 8.73 6.04 5.39
CA ALA A 81 9.55 6.94 4.59
C ALA A 81 9.13 8.41 4.76
N CYS A 82 7.84 8.70 4.84
CA CYS A 82 7.35 10.05 5.09
C CYS A 82 7.75 10.55 6.48
N GLU A 83 7.53 9.75 7.52
CA GLU A 83 7.89 10.08 8.91
C GLU A 83 9.40 10.30 9.09
N MET A 84 10.22 9.54 8.37
CA MET A 84 11.67 9.50 8.55
C MET A 84 12.46 10.16 7.42
N LYS A 85 11.83 10.89 6.51
CA LYS A 85 12.52 11.57 5.41
C LYS A 85 13.68 12.48 5.89
N HIS A 86 13.48 13.17 7.01
CA HIS A 86 14.48 14.04 7.61
C HIS A 86 15.62 13.27 8.29
N MET A 87 15.47 11.97 8.50
CA MET A 87 16.48 11.07 9.07
C MET A 87 17.20 10.25 7.99
N GLY A 88 16.92 10.51 6.69
CA GLY A 88 17.62 9.89 5.57
C GLY A 88 16.92 8.67 4.97
N MET A 89 15.72 8.29 5.42
CA MET A 89 14.92 7.30 4.73
C MET A 89 14.36 7.89 3.43
N ARG A 90 14.43 7.13 2.35
CA ARG A 90 14.00 7.56 1.01
C ARG A 90 12.61 7.01 0.72
N GLY A 91 11.74 7.84 0.16
CA GLY A 91 10.41 7.43 -0.28
C GLY A 91 10.32 7.34 -1.80
N HIS A 92 9.37 6.54 -2.30
CA HIS A 92 9.07 6.43 -3.72
C HIS A 92 7.58 6.14 -3.95
N GLY A 93 7.04 6.75 -4.99
CA GLY A 93 5.70 6.46 -5.48
C GLY A 93 4.61 7.39 -4.96
N GLU A 94 3.43 7.24 -5.56
CA GLU A 94 2.27 8.09 -5.29
C GLU A 94 1.78 8.01 -3.84
N VAL A 95 1.75 6.79 -3.29
CA VAL A 95 1.32 6.58 -1.89
C VAL A 95 2.23 7.34 -0.92
N TYR A 96 3.55 7.29 -1.14
CA TYR A 96 4.51 8.07 -0.34
C TYR A 96 4.26 9.57 -0.47
N GLU A 97 4.01 10.06 -1.68
CA GLU A 97 3.75 11.49 -1.92
C GLU A 97 2.45 11.94 -1.22
N TRP A 98 1.43 11.11 -1.15
CA TRP A 98 0.20 11.44 -0.45
C TRP A 98 0.40 11.55 1.05
N PHE A 99 1.10 10.62 1.69
CA PHE A 99 1.46 10.73 3.10
C PHE A 99 2.28 11.99 3.41
N CYS A 100 3.17 12.39 2.51
CA CYS A 100 3.99 13.58 2.70
C CYS A 100 3.26 14.91 2.44
N ARG A 101 2.18 14.88 1.67
CA ARG A 101 1.43 16.07 1.25
C ARG A 101 0.23 16.37 2.14
N ASP A 102 -0.38 15.33 2.67
CA ASP A 102 -1.60 15.41 3.47
C ASP A 102 -1.36 14.82 4.87
N ALA A 103 -1.23 15.70 5.86
CA ALA A 103 -1.03 15.30 7.26
C ALA A 103 -2.24 14.57 7.88
N GLU A 104 -3.42 14.68 7.25
CA GLU A 104 -4.64 13.99 7.66
C GLU A 104 -4.82 12.63 6.97
N PHE A 105 -3.90 12.27 6.06
CA PHE A 105 -3.92 10.98 5.39
C PHE A 105 -3.59 9.86 6.38
N ARG A 106 -4.56 9.00 6.64
CA ARG A 106 -4.52 8.03 7.74
C ARG A 106 -3.75 6.77 7.36
N ASP A 107 -3.06 6.17 8.32
CA ASP A 107 -2.33 4.91 8.14
C ASP A 107 -3.22 3.77 7.62
N ASP A 108 -4.50 3.75 8.00
CA ASP A 108 -5.45 2.73 7.57
C ASP A 108 -5.93 2.86 6.11
N GLU A 109 -5.57 3.93 5.41
CA GLU A 109 -5.78 4.06 3.95
C GLU A 109 -5.08 2.96 3.17
N VAL A 110 -3.92 2.52 3.63
CA VAL A 110 -3.10 1.48 2.98
C VAL A 110 -3.24 0.09 3.60
N ALA A 111 -3.97 -0.01 4.73
CA ALA A 111 -4.17 -1.27 5.43
C ALA A 111 -5.15 -2.19 4.69
N LEU A 112 -4.88 -3.48 4.75
CA LEU A 112 -5.76 -4.54 4.26
C LEU A 112 -5.60 -5.81 5.11
N ALA A 113 -6.62 -6.66 5.13
CA ALA A 113 -6.52 -8.02 5.64
C ALA A 113 -5.98 -8.95 4.56
N HIS A 114 -5.09 -9.87 4.94
CA HIS A 114 -4.51 -10.85 4.03
C HIS A 114 -4.27 -12.19 4.73
N GLY A 115 -4.05 -13.25 3.97
CA GLY A 115 -3.67 -14.56 4.49
C GLY A 115 -2.34 -14.50 5.24
N GLU A 116 -2.19 -15.32 6.28
CA GLU A 116 -1.01 -15.32 7.17
C GLU A 116 0.28 -15.75 6.47
N ASN A 117 0.17 -16.60 5.47
CA ASN A 117 1.30 -17.20 4.77
C ASN A 117 1.41 -16.70 3.33
N ALA A 118 2.62 -16.78 2.77
CA ALA A 118 2.83 -16.52 1.35
C ALA A 118 1.88 -17.40 0.50
N PRO A 119 1.27 -16.85 -0.54
CA PRO A 119 1.56 -15.56 -1.17
C PRO A 119 0.86 -14.34 -0.54
N TYR A 120 0.38 -14.38 0.70
CA TYR A 120 -0.28 -13.27 1.41
C TYR A 120 -1.51 -12.74 0.65
N VAL A 121 -2.38 -13.65 0.24
CA VAL A 121 -3.56 -13.34 -0.59
C VAL A 121 -4.41 -12.25 0.08
N PRO A 122 -4.67 -11.10 -0.58
CA PRO A 122 -5.53 -10.05 -0.05
C PRO A 122 -6.95 -10.56 0.19
N LEU A 123 -7.51 -10.30 1.36
CA LEU A 123 -8.89 -10.63 1.75
C LEU A 123 -9.79 -9.39 1.75
N SER A 124 -9.19 -8.21 1.82
CA SER A 124 -9.87 -6.91 1.68
C SER A 124 -9.05 -5.99 0.77
N GLU A 125 -9.60 -4.83 0.43
CA GLU A 125 -8.95 -3.84 -0.43
C GLU A 125 -8.58 -2.60 0.39
N PRO A 126 -7.37 -2.04 0.24
CA PRO A 126 -6.99 -0.77 0.86
C PRO A 126 -7.95 0.36 0.47
N LEU A 127 -8.26 1.23 1.41
CA LEU A 127 -9.19 2.34 1.16
C LEU A 127 -8.72 3.25 0.02
N ILE A 128 -7.42 3.48 -0.09
CA ILE A 128 -6.81 4.28 -1.16
C ILE A 128 -7.18 3.77 -2.57
N HIS A 129 -7.24 2.45 -2.78
CA HIS A 129 -7.66 1.87 -4.07
C HIS A 129 -9.15 2.11 -4.33
N ILE A 130 -9.99 1.92 -3.30
CA ILE A 130 -11.41 2.18 -3.39
C ILE A 130 -11.66 3.68 -3.62
N ARG A 131 -10.90 4.56 -2.98
CA ARG A 131 -10.95 6.01 -3.16
C ARG A 131 -10.72 6.39 -4.61
N LEU A 132 -9.64 5.89 -5.23
CA LEU A 132 -9.35 6.14 -6.65
C LEU A 132 -10.45 5.64 -7.57
N TRP A 133 -11.01 4.47 -7.29
CA TRP A 133 -12.17 3.97 -8.01
C TRP A 133 -13.39 4.88 -7.88
N LEU A 134 -13.71 5.33 -6.67
CA LEU A 134 -14.83 6.26 -6.43
C LEU A 134 -14.60 7.62 -7.11
N ASP A 135 -13.34 8.11 -7.15
CA ASP A 135 -12.98 9.32 -7.89
C ASP A 135 -13.28 9.17 -9.38
N GLU A 136 -12.97 8.01 -9.96
CA GLU A 136 -13.28 7.71 -11.35
C GLU A 136 -14.80 7.65 -11.60
N LEU A 137 -15.59 7.10 -10.65
CA LEU A 137 -17.03 7.10 -10.78
C LEU A 137 -17.63 8.52 -10.76
N VAL A 138 -16.99 9.46 -10.07
CA VAL A 138 -17.37 10.87 -10.11
C VAL A 138 -16.98 11.51 -11.45
N LYS A 139 -15.76 11.27 -11.94
CA LYS A 139 -15.29 11.77 -13.25
C LYS A 139 -16.17 11.30 -14.40
N THR A 140 -16.60 10.04 -14.37
CA THR A 140 -17.51 9.44 -15.36
C THR A 140 -18.98 9.75 -15.11
N ARG A 141 -19.29 10.59 -14.11
CA ARG A 141 -20.66 11.00 -13.73
C ARG A 141 -21.57 9.83 -13.36
N LEU A 142 -21.00 8.73 -12.89
CA LEU A 142 -21.76 7.62 -12.31
C LEU A 142 -22.17 7.95 -10.86
N LEU A 143 -21.31 8.66 -10.14
CA LEU A 143 -21.59 9.22 -8.80
C LEU A 143 -21.51 10.75 -8.81
N LYS A 144 -22.23 11.37 -7.86
CA LYS A 144 -22.02 12.78 -7.50
C LYS A 144 -20.92 12.87 -6.43
N ALA A 145 -20.18 13.97 -6.39
CA ALA A 145 -19.14 14.20 -5.38
C ALA A 145 -19.67 14.12 -3.93
N THR A 146 -20.91 14.53 -3.68
CA THR A 146 -21.56 14.41 -2.37
C THR A 146 -21.82 12.95 -1.97
N GLN A 147 -22.18 12.09 -2.93
CA GLN A 147 -22.40 10.66 -2.73
C GLN A 147 -21.07 9.95 -2.45
N GLN A 148 -20.04 10.27 -3.22
CA GLN A 148 -18.68 9.79 -3.00
C GLN A 148 -18.18 10.12 -1.59
N ARG A 149 -18.31 11.37 -1.14
CA ARG A 149 -17.89 11.78 0.20
C ARG A 149 -18.60 10.99 1.30
N ARG A 150 -19.91 10.75 1.14
CA ARG A 150 -20.66 9.93 2.08
C ARG A 150 -20.15 8.49 2.12
N LEU A 151 -19.92 7.87 0.95
CA LEU A 151 -19.38 6.51 0.84
C LEU A 151 -17.99 6.39 1.47
N LEU A 152 -17.10 7.38 1.22
CA LEU A 152 -15.77 7.41 1.82
C LEU A 152 -15.84 7.50 3.35
N ASN A 153 -16.69 8.36 3.90
CA ASN A 153 -16.86 8.47 5.35
C ASN A 153 -17.35 7.16 5.96
N GLU A 154 -18.26 6.47 5.31
CA GLU A 154 -18.77 5.16 5.75
C GLU A 154 -17.65 4.10 5.68
N LEU A 155 -16.89 4.02 4.58
CA LEU A 155 -15.75 3.13 4.44
C LEU A 155 -14.64 3.42 5.45
N MET A 156 -14.35 4.69 5.73
CA MET A 156 -13.37 5.11 6.75
C MET A 156 -13.75 4.69 8.16
N SER A 157 -15.05 4.59 8.46
CA SER A 157 -15.55 4.12 9.76
C SER A 157 -15.53 2.60 9.93
N MET A 158 -15.34 1.85 8.84
CA MET A 158 -15.27 0.40 8.87
C MET A 158 -13.87 -0.08 9.26
N TRP A 159 -13.81 -1.23 9.92
CA TRP A 159 -12.56 -1.96 10.03
C TRP A 159 -12.02 -2.33 8.63
N TYR A 160 -10.73 -2.14 8.40
CA TYR A 160 -10.13 -2.33 7.08
C TYR A 160 -10.32 -3.75 6.51
N GLY A 161 -10.45 -4.77 7.35
CA GLY A 161 -10.75 -6.14 6.92
C GLY A 161 -12.12 -6.31 6.26
N ASP A 162 -13.07 -5.44 6.56
CA ASP A 162 -14.42 -5.46 5.98
C ASP A 162 -14.53 -4.69 4.66
N ARG A 163 -13.49 -3.97 4.26
CA ARG A 163 -13.44 -3.16 3.04
C ARG A 163 -13.19 -4.04 1.81
N THR A 164 -14.09 -4.97 1.52
CA THR A 164 -14.00 -5.81 0.32
C THR A 164 -14.54 -5.10 -0.91
N LEU A 165 -14.08 -5.48 -2.11
CA LEU A 165 -14.64 -4.95 -3.37
C LEU A 165 -16.13 -5.25 -3.52
N SER A 166 -16.57 -6.44 -3.08
CA SER A 166 -17.99 -6.81 -3.08
C SER A 166 -18.82 -5.86 -2.21
N ARG A 167 -18.30 -5.51 -1.03
CA ARG A 167 -19.00 -4.56 -0.14
C ARG A 167 -19.01 -3.16 -0.73
N ALA A 168 -17.89 -2.68 -1.23
CA ALA A 168 -17.81 -1.36 -1.89
C ALA A 168 -18.76 -1.29 -3.09
N ARG A 169 -18.80 -2.35 -3.94
CA ARG A 169 -19.76 -2.47 -5.04
C ARG A 169 -21.21 -2.37 -4.55
N SER A 170 -21.57 -3.13 -3.51
CA SER A 170 -22.93 -3.13 -2.97
C SER A 170 -23.35 -1.76 -2.45
N MET A 171 -22.44 -1.04 -1.78
CA MET A 171 -22.68 0.33 -1.30
C MET A 171 -22.92 1.30 -2.47
N VAL A 172 -22.10 1.23 -3.52
CA VAL A 172 -22.32 2.07 -4.72
C VAL A 172 -23.61 1.69 -5.43
N LEU A 173 -23.89 0.40 -5.59
CA LEU A 173 -25.10 -0.10 -6.27
C LEU A 173 -26.37 0.38 -5.59
N SER A 174 -26.42 0.50 -4.27
CA SER A 174 -27.55 1.03 -3.55
C SER A 174 -27.93 2.49 -3.96
N ILE A 175 -26.94 3.22 -4.50
CA ILE A 175 -27.11 4.60 -4.98
C ILE A 175 -27.43 4.65 -6.48
N VAL A 176 -26.80 3.76 -7.27
CA VAL A 176 -26.84 3.81 -8.75
C VAL A 176 -27.55 2.59 -9.37
N SER A 177 -28.55 2.05 -8.69
CA SER A 177 -29.24 0.79 -9.02
C SER A 177 -29.65 0.63 -10.49
N LYS A 178 -29.97 1.71 -11.20
CA LYS A 178 -30.34 1.71 -12.61
C LYS A 178 -29.14 1.61 -13.58
N ARG A 179 -27.90 1.70 -13.06
CA ARG A 179 -26.66 1.74 -13.86
C ARG A 179 -25.68 0.63 -13.47
N GLU A 180 -26.19 -0.51 -13.05
CA GLU A 180 -25.40 -1.65 -12.59
C GLU A 180 -24.36 -2.13 -13.63
N LYS A 181 -24.74 -2.21 -14.89
CA LYS A 181 -23.84 -2.64 -15.97
C LYS A 181 -22.63 -1.69 -16.16
N GLU A 182 -22.80 -0.41 -15.89
CA GLU A 182 -21.71 0.58 -15.98
C GLU A 182 -20.78 0.43 -14.75
N LEU A 183 -21.36 0.20 -13.58
CA LEU A 183 -20.63 -0.09 -12.37
C LEU A 183 -19.77 -1.33 -12.52
N ASP A 184 -20.33 -2.43 -13.03
CA ASP A 184 -19.62 -3.69 -13.24
C ASP A 184 -18.49 -3.56 -14.26
N ARG A 185 -18.66 -2.77 -15.33
CA ARG A 185 -17.58 -2.47 -16.26
C ARG A 185 -16.43 -1.71 -15.56
N SER A 186 -16.74 -0.78 -14.66
CA SER A 186 -15.71 -0.04 -13.93
C SER A 186 -14.90 -0.93 -12.98
N LEU A 187 -15.52 -1.99 -12.46
CA LEU A 187 -14.89 -2.98 -11.59
C LEU A 187 -14.10 -4.05 -12.35
N ALA A 188 -14.49 -4.35 -13.59
CA ALA A 188 -13.79 -5.35 -14.40
C ALA A 188 -12.30 -4.99 -14.63
N ASP A 189 -11.95 -3.71 -14.59
CA ASP A 189 -10.59 -3.20 -14.72
C ASP A 189 -10.12 -2.52 -13.42
N PHE A 190 -10.44 -3.14 -12.25
CA PHE A 190 -10.10 -2.55 -10.95
C PHE A 190 -8.60 -2.48 -10.71
N ASP A 191 -7.80 -3.33 -11.34
CA ASP A 191 -6.34 -3.37 -11.18
C ASP A 191 -5.68 -2.02 -11.47
N ARG A 192 -6.25 -1.20 -12.35
CA ARG A 192 -5.75 0.17 -12.63
C ARG A 192 -5.79 1.12 -11.43
N PHE A 193 -6.56 0.80 -10.38
CA PHE A 193 -6.64 1.58 -9.15
C PHE A 193 -5.71 1.06 -8.05
N ARG A 194 -5.01 -0.07 -8.26
CA ARG A 194 -4.10 -0.67 -7.29
C ARG A 194 -2.76 0.03 -7.26
N VAL A 195 -2.81 1.31 -6.90
CA VAL A 195 -1.64 2.21 -6.87
C VAL A 195 -0.45 1.64 -6.07
N LYS A 196 -0.69 0.86 -5.01
CA LYS A 196 0.37 0.19 -4.25
C LYS A 196 1.22 -0.74 -5.12
N SER A 197 0.58 -1.56 -5.95
CA SER A 197 1.27 -2.47 -6.87
C SER A 197 1.92 -1.71 -8.02
N HIS A 198 1.32 -0.61 -8.48
CA HIS A 198 1.91 0.25 -9.51
C HIS A 198 3.18 0.95 -9.00
N ASP A 199 3.17 1.47 -7.77
CA ASP A 199 4.35 2.07 -7.14
C ASP A 199 5.49 1.05 -7.04
N LEU A 200 5.20 -0.18 -6.61
CA LEU A 200 6.18 -1.26 -6.55
C LEU A 200 6.74 -1.61 -7.93
N SER A 201 5.88 -1.75 -8.94
CA SER A 201 6.28 -2.06 -10.31
C SER A 201 7.20 -0.98 -10.87
N ARG A 202 6.83 0.30 -10.67
CA ARG A 202 7.63 1.47 -11.10
C ARG A 202 8.97 1.50 -10.39
N PHE A 203 9.00 1.33 -9.06
CA PHE A 203 10.22 1.27 -8.28
C PHE A 203 11.21 0.22 -8.80
N LEU A 204 10.71 -0.98 -9.09
CA LEU A 204 11.54 -2.09 -9.59
C LEU A 204 12.04 -1.85 -11.03
N SER A 205 11.26 -1.16 -11.86
CA SER A 205 11.66 -0.84 -13.23
C SER A 205 12.67 0.32 -13.30
N GLU A 206 12.50 1.35 -12.48
CA GLU A 206 13.36 2.53 -12.43
C GLU A 206 14.67 2.27 -11.66
N GLN A 207 14.66 1.34 -10.71
CA GLN A 207 15.82 0.95 -9.89
C GLN A 207 16.54 2.15 -9.24
N PRO A 208 15.85 3.06 -8.54
CA PRO A 208 16.41 4.31 -8.03
C PRO A 208 17.46 4.12 -6.93
N TRP A 209 17.70 2.88 -6.50
CA TRP A 209 18.73 2.52 -5.52
C TRP A 209 20.10 2.23 -6.16
N LYS A 210 20.20 2.12 -7.47
CA LYS A 210 21.44 1.98 -8.22
C LYS A 210 22.10 3.34 -8.45
#